data_4f16a51fa877f3fe4a453eb959aa28b5
#
_entry.id   4f16a51fa877f3fe4a453eb959aa28b5
#
_cell.length_a   1.000
_cell.length_b   1.000
_cell.length_c   1.000
_cell.angle_alpha   90.00
_cell.angle_beta   90.00
_cell.angle_gamma   90.00
#
_symmetry.space_group_name_H-M   'P 1'
#
loop_
_entity.id
_entity.type
_entity.pdbx_description
1 polymer ?
#
loop_
_entity_poly.entity_id
_entity_poly.type
_entity_poly.pdbx_seq_one_letter_code
_entity_poly.pdbx_strand_id
1 'polypeptide(L)'
;MGAKRVINGVHVVPMGMANAYLIEGDDGLTLIDAGFPGKEAAVFQAIRGLGRSPDQLKHLVFTHAHPDHIVSAAAIVRETSAKTHMHPLDIPMAESGGPFRPMRPAPGLLGQVLCRLFFDPDERMDPVAINQPLSDGEILPIAGGIEVIHTPGHCAGHVALLWRPGRMLFAGDVCTNLMGLGDPVGFESLEEGRASQRKLASLSFDAAGFGHGKPIARDASAQFHYKWGQKLAA
;
A
#
# COMPACT_ATOMS: atom_id res chain seq x y z
N MET A 1 11.98 -10.02 12.08
CA MET A 1 12.69 -8.73 11.99
C MET A 1 11.71 -7.65 12.45
N GLY A 2 12.14 -6.73 13.34
CA GLY A 2 11.26 -5.68 13.84
C GLY A 2 11.04 -4.56 12.82
N ALA A 3 10.08 -3.66 13.12
CA ALA A 3 9.85 -2.44 12.34
C ALA A 3 11.12 -1.58 12.27
N LYS A 4 11.28 -0.88 11.14
CA LYS A 4 12.41 0.03 10.90
C LYS A 4 11.88 1.42 10.60
N ARG A 5 12.37 2.43 11.30
CA ARG A 5 11.98 3.82 11.06
C ARG A 5 12.41 4.26 9.65
N VAL A 6 11.48 4.79 8.88
CA VAL A 6 11.71 5.40 7.56
C VAL A 6 11.97 6.89 7.71
N ILE A 7 11.00 7.58 8.32
CA ILE A 7 11.07 8.99 8.73
C ILE A 7 10.52 9.12 10.15
N ASN A 8 10.51 10.32 10.72
CA ASN A 8 9.91 10.52 12.03
C ASN A 8 8.41 10.18 12.00
N GLY A 9 7.95 9.37 12.96
CA GLY A 9 6.56 8.93 13.06
C GLY A 9 6.15 7.86 12.05
N VAL A 10 7.03 7.36 11.15
CA VAL A 10 6.70 6.29 10.19
C VAL A 10 7.72 5.16 10.19
N HIS A 11 7.20 3.95 10.30
CA HIS A 11 7.98 2.71 10.37
C HIS A 11 7.54 1.72 9.30
N VAL A 12 8.48 1.16 8.55
CA VAL A 12 8.21 0.02 7.68
C VAL A 12 8.22 -1.27 8.49
N VAL A 13 7.19 -2.09 8.28
CA VAL A 13 7.04 -3.45 8.84
C VAL A 13 7.23 -4.44 7.68
N PRO A 14 8.38 -5.13 7.60
CA PRO A 14 8.60 -6.11 6.54
C PRO A 14 7.66 -7.31 6.68
N MET A 15 6.93 -7.60 5.61
CA MET A 15 5.94 -8.69 5.55
C MET A 15 6.41 -9.86 4.65
N GLY A 16 7.70 -10.04 4.51
CA GLY A 16 8.30 -10.96 3.55
C GLY A 16 8.73 -10.20 2.29
N MET A 17 8.07 -10.45 1.17
CA MET A 17 8.32 -9.70 -0.08
C MET A 17 7.52 -8.40 -0.16
N ALA A 18 6.45 -8.24 0.64
CA ALA A 18 5.68 -7.01 0.76
C ALA A 18 6.07 -6.19 2.00
N ASN A 19 5.58 -4.98 2.07
CA ASN A 19 5.73 -4.07 3.20
C ASN A 19 4.36 -3.57 3.68
N ALA A 20 4.24 -3.42 5.00
CA ALA A 20 3.22 -2.58 5.61
C ALA A 20 3.91 -1.39 6.31
N TYR A 21 3.14 -0.35 6.66
CA TYR A 21 3.71 0.83 7.33
C TYR A 21 2.88 1.20 8.54
N LEU A 22 3.55 1.42 9.68
CA LEU A 22 2.93 2.00 10.87
C LEU A 22 3.20 3.49 10.91
N ILE A 23 2.14 4.28 11.11
CA ILE A 23 2.19 5.72 11.32
C ILE A 23 1.80 5.99 12.78
N GLU A 24 2.61 6.77 13.49
CA GLU A 24 2.31 7.26 14.83
C GLU A 24 1.54 8.57 14.72
N GLY A 25 0.26 8.56 15.10
CA GLY A 25 -0.60 9.73 15.18
C GLY A 25 -0.95 10.08 16.63
N ASP A 26 -1.47 11.28 16.85
CA ASP A 26 -1.95 11.72 18.17
C ASP A 26 -3.22 10.96 18.58
N ASP A 27 -3.96 10.44 17.61
CA ASP A 27 -5.17 9.65 17.75
C ASP A 27 -4.91 8.13 17.92
N GLY A 28 -3.65 7.70 17.83
CA GLY A 28 -3.22 6.31 17.91
C GLY A 28 -2.35 5.90 16.74
N LEU A 29 -2.28 4.59 16.49
CA LEU A 29 -1.52 4.05 15.36
C LEU A 29 -2.43 3.84 14.15
N THR A 30 -1.88 4.10 12.97
CA THR A 30 -2.49 3.75 11.68
C THR A 30 -1.57 2.75 10.96
N LEU A 31 -2.13 1.68 10.45
CA LEU A 31 -1.42 0.70 9.63
C LEU A 31 -1.84 0.88 8.17
N ILE A 32 -0.86 0.97 7.27
CA ILE A 32 -1.07 0.92 5.81
C ILE A 32 -0.71 -0.48 5.35
N ASP A 33 -1.68 -1.19 4.77
CA ASP A 33 -1.65 -2.60 4.37
C ASP A 33 -1.37 -3.58 5.51
N ALA A 34 -1.65 -4.88 5.28
CA ALA A 34 -1.62 -5.93 6.29
C ALA A 34 -0.70 -7.12 5.92
N GLY A 35 -0.24 -7.19 4.68
CA GLY A 35 0.71 -8.20 4.24
C GLY A 35 0.13 -9.60 3.99
N PHE A 36 1.05 -10.54 3.75
CA PHE A 36 0.79 -11.95 3.49
C PHE A 36 0.14 -12.69 4.67
N PRO A 37 -0.39 -13.92 4.45
CA PRO A 37 -0.92 -14.78 5.51
C PRO A 37 0.06 -14.99 6.66
N GLY A 38 -0.43 -14.91 7.92
CA GLY A 38 0.38 -15.16 9.12
C GLY A 38 1.37 -14.03 9.45
N LYS A 39 1.18 -12.82 8.89
CA LYS A 39 2.05 -11.67 9.17
C LYS A 39 1.52 -10.74 10.26
N GLU A 40 0.32 -10.98 10.80
CA GLU A 40 -0.22 -10.24 11.94
C GLU A 40 0.74 -10.20 13.14
N ALA A 41 1.46 -11.30 13.39
CA ALA A 41 2.46 -11.35 14.46
C ALA A 41 3.59 -10.32 14.27
N ALA A 42 4.01 -10.04 13.03
CA ALA A 42 5.01 -9.02 12.72
C ALA A 42 4.49 -7.61 13.01
N VAL A 43 3.20 -7.35 12.72
CA VAL A 43 2.53 -6.09 13.07
C VAL A 43 2.51 -5.89 14.59
N PHE A 44 2.04 -6.90 15.34
CA PHE A 44 1.98 -6.81 16.80
C PHE A 44 3.37 -6.68 17.45
N GLN A 45 4.36 -7.36 16.89
CA GLN A 45 5.75 -7.20 17.34
C GLN A 45 6.26 -5.77 17.06
N ALA A 46 5.92 -5.21 15.91
CA ALA A 46 6.27 -3.84 15.55
C ALA A 46 5.64 -2.83 16.52
N ILE A 47 4.34 -2.96 16.79
CA ILE A 47 3.59 -2.12 17.75
C ILE A 47 4.23 -2.18 19.13
N ARG A 48 4.50 -3.38 19.65
CA ARG A 48 5.15 -3.54 20.96
C ARG A 48 6.58 -2.98 20.98
N GLY A 49 7.30 -3.09 19.85
CA GLY A 49 8.64 -2.51 19.68
C GLY A 49 8.68 -0.98 19.74
N LEU A 50 7.53 -0.33 19.48
CA LEU A 50 7.34 1.12 19.68
C LEU A 50 6.90 1.49 21.10
N GLY A 51 6.82 0.52 22.03
CA GLY A 51 6.31 0.73 23.38
C GLY A 51 4.79 0.92 23.43
N ARG A 52 4.08 0.48 22.38
CA ARG A 52 2.62 0.58 22.24
C ARG A 52 1.96 -0.79 22.42
N SER A 53 0.64 -0.78 22.64
CA SER A 53 -0.19 -1.98 22.70
C SER A 53 -1.07 -2.12 21.45
N PRO A 54 -1.46 -3.35 21.04
CA PRO A 54 -2.27 -3.58 19.85
C PRO A 54 -3.59 -2.80 19.79
N ASP A 55 -4.23 -2.56 20.93
CA ASP A 55 -5.47 -1.77 21.03
C ASP A 55 -5.30 -0.27 20.67
N GLN A 56 -4.06 0.20 20.59
CA GLN A 56 -3.74 1.54 20.08
C GLN A 56 -3.70 1.62 18.55
N LEU A 57 -3.80 0.49 17.82
CA LEU A 57 -4.04 0.50 16.39
C LEU A 57 -5.50 0.85 16.12
N LYS A 58 -5.74 2.06 15.61
CA LYS A 58 -7.08 2.61 15.41
C LYS A 58 -7.57 2.50 13.98
N HIS A 59 -6.64 2.53 13.02
CA HIS A 59 -6.97 2.52 11.60
C HIS A 59 -6.11 1.54 10.83
N LEU A 60 -6.73 0.84 9.88
CA LEU A 60 -6.10 -0.02 8.88
C LEU A 60 -6.56 0.46 7.52
N VAL A 61 -5.66 1.06 6.76
CA VAL A 61 -5.94 1.66 5.45
C VAL A 61 -5.28 0.83 4.37
N PHE A 62 -6.05 0.31 3.43
CA PHE A 62 -5.54 -0.52 2.35
C PHE A 62 -5.26 0.32 1.12
N THR A 63 -4.10 0.08 0.51
CA THR A 63 -3.81 0.61 -0.82
C THR A 63 -4.64 -0.11 -1.87
N HIS A 64 -4.85 -1.42 -1.72
CA HIS A 64 -5.65 -2.26 -2.61
C HIS A 64 -5.91 -3.65 -1.99
N ALA A 65 -6.67 -4.52 -2.68
CA ALA A 65 -7.14 -5.79 -2.14
C ALA A 65 -6.34 -7.04 -2.62
N HIS A 66 -5.09 -6.91 -3.08
CA HIS A 66 -4.31 -8.11 -3.42
C HIS A 66 -3.86 -8.89 -2.18
N PRO A 67 -3.68 -10.23 -2.29
CA PRO A 67 -3.43 -11.10 -1.13
C PRO A 67 -2.25 -10.68 -0.27
N ASP A 68 -1.18 -10.25 -0.87
CA ASP A 68 0.05 -9.82 -0.19
C ASP A 68 -0.06 -8.47 0.53
N HIS A 69 -1.22 -7.80 0.43
CA HIS A 69 -1.54 -6.55 1.11
C HIS A 69 -2.66 -6.68 2.15
N ILE A 70 -3.54 -7.70 2.03
CA ILE A 70 -4.76 -7.72 2.85
C ILE A 70 -4.95 -8.99 3.70
N VAL A 71 -4.30 -10.11 3.38
CA VAL A 71 -4.70 -11.42 3.95
C VAL A 71 -4.56 -11.51 5.47
N SER A 72 -3.58 -10.85 6.10
CA SER A 72 -3.51 -10.80 7.57
C SER A 72 -4.51 -9.84 8.24
N ALA A 73 -5.30 -9.08 7.46
CA ALA A 73 -6.17 -8.03 8.01
C ALA A 73 -7.24 -8.56 8.94
N ALA A 74 -7.89 -9.69 8.62
CA ALA A 74 -8.93 -10.26 9.47
C ALA A 74 -8.40 -10.60 10.88
N ALA A 75 -7.19 -11.16 10.96
CA ALA A 75 -6.54 -11.46 12.25
C ALA A 75 -6.17 -10.18 13.01
N ILE A 76 -5.66 -9.17 12.31
CA ILE A 76 -5.30 -7.87 12.91
C ILE A 76 -6.56 -7.18 13.45
N VAL A 77 -7.65 -7.12 12.68
CA VAL A 77 -8.90 -6.47 13.10
C VAL A 77 -9.52 -7.17 14.30
N ARG A 78 -9.51 -8.51 14.35
CA ARG A 78 -10.02 -9.26 15.52
C ARG A 78 -9.30 -8.90 16.81
N GLU A 79 -7.99 -8.65 16.77
CA GLU A 79 -7.17 -8.34 17.95
C GLU A 79 -7.22 -6.85 18.32
N THR A 80 -7.39 -5.95 17.35
CA THR A 80 -7.22 -4.51 17.57
C THR A 80 -8.52 -3.72 17.53
N SER A 81 -9.57 -4.24 16.89
CA SER A 81 -10.80 -3.51 16.54
C SER A 81 -10.53 -2.25 15.69
N ALA A 82 -9.43 -2.22 14.93
CA ALA A 82 -9.09 -1.11 14.05
C ALA A 82 -10.15 -0.92 12.96
N LYS A 83 -10.49 0.33 12.67
CA LYS A 83 -11.39 0.68 11.56
C LYS A 83 -10.67 0.48 10.23
N THR A 84 -11.33 -0.18 9.30
CA THR A 84 -10.80 -0.53 7.98
C THR A 84 -11.27 0.46 6.92
N HIS A 85 -10.36 0.81 6.00
CA HIS A 85 -10.61 1.79 4.94
C HIS A 85 -10.09 1.25 3.61
N MET A 86 -10.92 1.29 2.55
CA MET A 86 -10.56 0.79 1.22
C MET A 86 -11.37 1.49 0.13
N HIS A 87 -10.81 1.56 -1.07
CA HIS A 87 -11.51 2.12 -2.23
C HIS A 87 -12.71 1.22 -2.63
N PRO A 88 -13.89 1.80 -2.99
CA PRO A 88 -15.11 1.04 -3.27
C PRO A 88 -14.97 -0.08 -4.29
N LEU A 89 -14.13 0.09 -5.31
CA LEU A 89 -13.93 -0.92 -6.36
C LEU A 89 -13.23 -2.19 -5.85
N ASP A 90 -12.54 -2.13 -4.72
CA ASP A 90 -11.83 -3.28 -4.14
C ASP A 90 -12.58 -3.90 -2.93
N ILE A 91 -13.54 -3.19 -2.34
CA ILE A 91 -14.35 -3.68 -1.21
C ILE A 91 -14.97 -5.06 -1.47
N PRO A 92 -15.59 -5.34 -2.63
CA PRO A 92 -16.21 -6.65 -2.86
C PRO A 92 -15.24 -7.82 -2.74
N MET A 93 -13.97 -7.66 -3.14
CA MET A 93 -12.95 -8.71 -3.00
C MET A 93 -12.55 -8.91 -1.54
N ALA A 94 -12.38 -7.81 -0.78
CA ALA A 94 -12.06 -7.87 0.63
C ALA A 94 -13.17 -8.56 1.45
N GLU A 95 -14.44 -8.21 1.19
CA GLU A 95 -15.59 -8.71 1.95
C GLU A 95 -16.03 -10.12 1.54
N SER A 96 -15.74 -10.56 0.31
CA SER A 96 -16.01 -11.93 -0.13
C SER A 96 -14.83 -12.90 0.13
N GLY A 97 -13.63 -12.39 0.39
CA GLY A 97 -12.42 -13.18 0.51
C GLY A 97 -11.88 -13.71 -0.84
N GLY A 98 -12.13 -12.98 -1.93
CA GLY A 98 -11.77 -13.35 -3.30
C GLY A 98 -12.97 -13.89 -4.12
N PRO A 99 -12.83 -14.24 -5.39
CA PRO A 99 -11.60 -14.23 -6.18
C PRO A 99 -11.08 -12.81 -6.46
N PHE A 100 -9.79 -12.73 -6.75
CA PHE A 100 -9.16 -11.47 -7.13
C PHE A 100 -9.31 -11.21 -8.63
N ARG A 101 -9.35 -9.94 -9.04
CA ARG A 101 -9.41 -9.60 -10.46
C ARG A 101 -8.12 -10.00 -11.17
N PRO A 102 -8.20 -10.60 -12.38
CA PRO A 102 -7.02 -11.05 -13.10
C PRO A 102 -6.17 -9.86 -13.58
N MET A 103 -4.85 -10.02 -13.47
CA MET A 103 -3.86 -9.07 -13.98
C MET A 103 -3.17 -9.58 -15.23
N ARG A 104 -2.71 -8.66 -16.07
CA ARG A 104 -1.74 -8.93 -17.13
C ARG A 104 -0.33 -8.65 -16.62
N PRO A 105 0.67 -9.49 -16.96
CA PRO A 105 2.06 -9.23 -16.59
C PRO A 105 2.54 -7.86 -17.03
N ALA A 106 3.38 -7.23 -16.22
CA ALA A 106 4.11 -6.03 -16.64
C ALA A 106 4.98 -6.34 -17.89
N PRO A 107 5.26 -5.33 -18.74
CA PRO A 107 6.06 -5.52 -19.93
C PRO A 107 7.45 -6.10 -19.64
N GLY A 108 7.90 -7.02 -20.51
CA GLY A 108 9.19 -7.68 -20.40
C GLY A 108 9.14 -9.08 -19.80
N LEU A 109 10.19 -9.86 -20.03
CA LEU A 109 10.26 -11.27 -19.63
C LEU A 109 10.20 -11.44 -18.11
N LEU A 110 10.86 -10.56 -17.36
CA LEU A 110 10.87 -10.60 -15.88
C LEU A 110 9.48 -10.40 -15.32
N GLY A 111 8.72 -9.42 -15.81
CA GLY A 111 7.33 -9.19 -15.40
C GLY A 111 6.45 -10.41 -15.65
N GLN A 112 6.58 -11.05 -16.82
CA GLN A 112 5.83 -12.26 -17.14
C GLN A 112 6.13 -13.42 -16.19
N VAL A 113 7.40 -13.64 -15.87
CA VAL A 113 7.83 -14.71 -14.95
C VAL A 113 7.33 -14.43 -13.54
N LEU A 114 7.54 -13.22 -13.03
CA LEU A 114 7.15 -12.85 -11.66
C LEU A 114 5.64 -12.87 -11.48
N CYS A 115 4.86 -12.31 -12.42
CA CYS A 115 3.40 -12.33 -12.35
C CYS A 115 2.87 -13.77 -12.30
N ARG A 116 3.40 -14.67 -13.14
CA ARG A 116 3.00 -16.08 -13.16
C ARG A 116 3.40 -16.84 -11.89
N LEU A 117 4.48 -16.46 -11.22
CA LEU A 117 4.96 -17.12 -10.00
C LEU A 117 4.26 -16.63 -8.73
N PHE A 118 3.84 -15.37 -8.69
CA PHE A 118 3.41 -14.71 -7.46
C PHE A 118 1.96 -14.25 -7.45
N PHE A 119 1.24 -14.32 -8.55
CA PHE A 119 -0.16 -13.92 -8.61
C PHE A 119 -1.05 -15.10 -8.94
N ASP A 120 -1.95 -15.45 -8.01
CA ASP A 120 -3.02 -16.43 -8.18
C ASP A 120 -4.38 -15.73 -7.97
N PRO A 121 -5.19 -15.51 -9.03
CA PRO A 121 -6.49 -14.86 -8.89
C PRO A 121 -7.50 -15.71 -8.09
N ASP A 122 -7.28 -17.02 -8.00
CA ASP A 122 -8.15 -17.96 -7.26
C ASP A 122 -7.77 -18.11 -5.79
N GLU A 123 -6.73 -17.43 -5.32
CA GLU A 123 -6.37 -17.39 -3.90
C GLU A 123 -7.56 -16.94 -3.05
N ARG A 124 -7.69 -17.48 -1.84
CA ARG A 124 -8.76 -17.15 -0.90
C ARG A 124 -8.18 -16.69 0.41
N MET A 125 -8.92 -15.80 1.07
CA MET A 125 -8.57 -15.26 2.39
C MET A 125 -9.78 -15.20 3.30
N ASP A 126 -9.55 -15.00 4.60
CA ASP A 126 -10.63 -14.66 5.52
C ASP A 126 -11.25 -13.31 5.12
N PRO A 127 -12.58 -13.22 4.96
CA PRO A 127 -13.26 -11.97 4.65
C PRO A 127 -12.95 -10.86 5.67
N VAL A 128 -12.83 -9.64 5.18
CA VAL A 128 -12.59 -8.45 5.99
C VAL A 128 -13.69 -7.43 5.71
N ALA A 129 -14.47 -7.10 6.74
CA ALA A 129 -15.46 -6.02 6.63
C ALA A 129 -14.76 -4.67 6.50
N ILE A 130 -15.22 -3.83 5.57
CA ILE A 130 -14.69 -2.49 5.34
C ILE A 130 -15.64 -1.46 5.95
N ASN A 131 -15.12 -0.68 6.91
CA ASN A 131 -15.91 0.28 7.67
C ASN A 131 -16.14 1.59 6.91
N GLN A 132 -15.15 2.03 6.12
CA GLN A 132 -15.21 3.31 5.40
C GLN A 132 -14.67 3.18 3.99
N PRO A 133 -15.47 3.56 2.97
CA PRO A 133 -14.98 3.70 1.60
C PRO A 133 -14.06 4.91 1.47
N LEU A 134 -13.05 4.81 0.63
CA LEU A 134 -12.11 5.88 0.29
C LEU A 134 -12.52 6.56 -1.02
N SER A 135 -12.34 7.88 -1.11
CA SER A 135 -12.62 8.67 -2.32
C SER A 135 -11.37 9.45 -2.76
N ASP A 136 -11.19 9.61 -4.09
CA ASP A 136 -10.06 10.41 -4.64
C ASP A 136 -10.13 11.86 -4.14
N GLY A 137 -9.00 12.39 -3.69
CA GLY A 137 -8.86 13.74 -3.14
C GLY A 137 -9.37 13.91 -1.71
N GLU A 138 -9.95 12.88 -1.10
CA GLU A 138 -10.36 12.92 0.31
C GLU A 138 -9.15 13.05 1.22
N ILE A 139 -9.31 13.82 2.31
CA ILE A 139 -8.32 13.90 3.40
C ILE A 139 -8.93 13.22 4.62
N LEU A 140 -8.44 12.03 4.93
CA LEU A 140 -8.82 11.31 6.13
C LEU A 140 -8.32 12.07 7.37
N PRO A 141 -9.18 12.36 8.36
CA PRO A 141 -8.78 13.07 9.58
C PRO A 141 -8.12 12.10 10.59
N ILE A 142 -7.16 11.31 10.14
CA ILE A 142 -6.40 10.32 10.92
C ILE A 142 -4.91 10.60 10.79
N ALA A 143 -4.14 10.31 11.82
CA ALA A 143 -2.69 10.54 11.90
C ALA A 143 -2.27 11.97 11.47
N GLY A 144 -3.11 12.99 11.72
CA GLY A 144 -2.86 14.37 11.31
C GLY A 144 -3.14 14.71 9.84
N GLY A 145 -3.73 13.80 9.07
CA GLY A 145 -4.18 13.99 7.70
C GLY A 145 -3.50 13.11 6.67
N ILE A 146 -4.26 12.20 6.07
CA ILE A 146 -3.84 11.34 4.96
C ILE A 146 -4.71 11.65 3.76
N GLU A 147 -4.11 12.14 2.69
CA GLU A 147 -4.78 12.39 1.42
C GLU A 147 -4.83 11.11 0.59
N VAL A 148 -6.04 10.78 0.12
CA VAL A 148 -6.29 9.63 -0.75
C VAL A 148 -6.13 10.05 -2.20
N ILE A 149 -5.34 9.31 -2.95
CA ILE A 149 -5.07 9.56 -4.36
C ILE A 149 -5.43 8.30 -5.14
N HIS A 150 -6.54 8.30 -5.87
CA HIS A 150 -6.92 7.17 -6.70
C HIS A 150 -5.92 6.99 -7.84
N THR A 151 -5.34 5.80 -7.91
CA THR A 151 -4.24 5.44 -8.82
C THR A 151 -4.52 4.09 -9.47
N PRO A 152 -5.58 3.99 -10.30
CA PRO A 152 -5.94 2.75 -10.96
C PRO A 152 -4.85 2.26 -11.91
N GLY A 153 -4.92 0.98 -12.25
CA GLY A 153 -4.06 0.37 -13.25
C GLY A 153 -3.39 -0.92 -12.77
N HIS A 154 -2.70 -0.94 -11.63
CA HIS A 154 -2.29 -2.20 -11.00
C HIS A 154 -3.54 -3.00 -10.64
N CYS A 155 -4.49 -2.39 -9.95
CA CYS A 155 -5.87 -2.82 -9.88
C CYS A 155 -6.82 -1.59 -9.93
N ALA A 156 -8.12 -1.82 -10.20
CA ALA A 156 -9.09 -0.74 -10.40
C ALA A 156 -9.32 0.10 -9.14
N GLY A 157 -9.27 -0.51 -7.94
CA GLY A 157 -9.47 0.17 -6.66
C GLY A 157 -8.18 0.64 -5.98
N HIS A 158 -7.04 0.61 -6.67
CA HIS A 158 -5.78 1.01 -6.08
C HIS A 158 -5.76 2.49 -5.70
N VAL A 159 -5.29 2.80 -4.49
CA VAL A 159 -5.01 4.17 -4.01
C VAL A 159 -3.58 4.30 -3.54
N ALA A 160 -2.93 5.41 -3.85
CA ALA A 160 -1.78 5.90 -3.13
C ALA A 160 -2.26 6.82 -1.99
N LEU A 161 -1.48 6.92 -0.93
CA LEU A 161 -1.82 7.68 0.27
C LEU A 161 -0.70 8.68 0.56
N LEU A 162 -1.01 9.97 0.65
CA LEU A 162 -0.04 11.00 1.00
C LEU A 162 -0.27 11.45 2.45
N TRP A 163 0.60 11.02 3.36
CA TRP A 163 0.61 11.50 4.74
C TRP A 163 1.19 12.89 4.81
N ARG A 164 0.32 13.87 5.04
CA ARG A 164 0.64 15.29 4.95
C ARG A 164 1.67 15.78 5.98
N PRO A 165 1.59 15.42 7.29
CA PRO A 165 2.56 15.89 8.28
C PRO A 165 4.00 15.53 7.96
N GLY A 166 4.25 14.32 7.48
CA GLY A 166 5.59 13.85 7.12
C GLY A 166 5.92 13.97 5.65
N ARG A 167 5.01 14.52 4.83
CA ARG A 167 5.16 14.63 3.38
C ARG A 167 5.62 13.29 2.75
N MET A 168 5.04 12.18 3.24
CA MET A 168 5.40 10.84 2.81
C MET A 168 4.30 10.21 1.97
N LEU A 169 4.65 9.79 0.76
CA LEU A 169 3.77 9.03 -0.13
C LEU A 169 3.88 7.53 0.15
N PHE A 170 2.77 6.85 0.37
CA PHE A 170 2.65 5.39 0.29
C PHE A 170 2.11 5.06 -1.09
N ALA A 171 2.99 4.62 -1.98
CA ALA A 171 2.67 4.41 -3.39
C ALA A 171 1.95 3.07 -3.64
N GLY A 172 1.88 2.18 -2.63
CA GLY A 172 1.38 0.82 -2.84
C GLY A 172 2.11 0.17 -4.01
N ASP A 173 1.34 -0.39 -4.93
CA ASP A 173 1.81 -1.08 -6.13
C ASP A 173 1.57 -0.31 -7.44
N VAL A 174 1.46 1.03 -7.37
CA VAL A 174 1.64 1.85 -8.58
C VAL A 174 3.02 1.62 -9.19
N CYS A 175 3.99 1.36 -8.30
CA CYS A 175 5.38 1.07 -8.66
C CYS A 175 6.08 0.33 -7.52
N THR A 176 7.21 -0.29 -7.83
CA THR A 176 8.10 -0.94 -6.86
C THR A 176 9.43 -0.21 -6.73
N ASN A 177 10.19 -0.49 -5.66
CA ASN A 177 11.57 -0.03 -5.49
C ASN A 177 12.48 -1.20 -5.07
N LEU A 178 12.48 -2.26 -5.88
CA LEU A 178 13.30 -3.46 -5.65
C LEU A 178 14.77 -3.23 -6.04
N MET A 179 15.00 -2.73 -7.26
CA MET A 179 16.31 -2.40 -7.82
C MET A 179 16.32 -0.98 -8.41
N GLY A 180 15.67 -0.03 -7.73
CA GLY A 180 15.28 1.28 -8.23
C GLY A 180 13.81 1.29 -8.62
N LEU A 181 13.26 2.49 -8.89
CA LEU A 181 11.86 2.66 -9.26
C LEU A 181 11.53 1.91 -10.55
N GLY A 182 10.53 1.05 -10.51
CA GLY A 182 10.11 0.19 -11.61
C GLY A 182 8.63 -0.16 -11.55
N ASP A 183 8.18 -0.91 -12.55
CA ASP A 183 6.80 -1.37 -12.63
C ASP A 183 6.49 -2.40 -11.53
N PRO A 184 5.22 -2.53 -11.12
CA PRO A 184 4.74 -3.68 -10.36
C PRO A 184 4.80 -4.95 -11.23
N VAL A 185 4.53 -6.10 -10.63
CA VAL A 185 4.57 -7.39 -11.36
C VAL A 185 3.52 -7.50 -12.46
N GLY A 186 2.39 -6.77 -12.34
CA GLY A 186 1.31 -6.79 -13.32
C GLY A 186 0.36 -5.60 -13.20
N PHE A 187 -0.56 -5.53 -14.15
CA PHE A 187 -1.59 -4.50 -14.26
C PHE A 187 -2.93 -5.11 -14.69
N GLU A 188 -4.03 -4.66 -14.12
CA GLU A 188 -5.36 -4.83 -14.73
C GLU A 188 -5.45 -3.98 -15.99
N SER A 189 -4.92 -2.73 -15.95
CA SER A 189 -4.83 -1.78 -17.07
C SER A 189 -3.45 -1.10 -17.10
N LEU A 190 -2.64 -1.44 -18.09
CA LEU A 190 -1.31 -0.83 -18.25
C LEU A 190 -1.39 0.66 -18.55
N GLU A 191 -2.39 1.09 -19.33
CA GLU A 191 -2.60 2.50 -19.69
C GLU A 191 -2.88 3.34 -18.45
N GLU A 192 -3.84 2.91 -17.62
CA GLU A 192 -4.16 3.58 -16.35
C GLU A 192 -2.99 3.55 -15.39
N GLY A 193 -2.26 2.42 -15.30
CA GLY A 193 -1.05 2.30 -14.47
C GLY A 193 0.01 3.33 -14.86
N ARG A 194 0.23 3.53 -16.16
CA ARG A 194 1.14 4.58 -16.66
C ARG A 194 0.63 5.99 -16.36
N ALA A 195 -0.69 6.22 -16.45
CA ALA A 195 -1.29 7.49 -16.06
C ALA A 195 -1.11 7.75 -14.55
N SER A 196 -1.33 6.74 -13.72
CA SER A 196 -1.13 6.81 -12.26
C SER A 196 0.32 7.08 -11.88
N GLN A 197 1.30 6.42 -12.52
CA GLN A 197 2.71 6.72 -12.33
C GLN A 197 3.05 8.18 -12.64
N ARG A 198 2.52 8.74 -13.75
CA ARG A 198 2.69 10.16 -14.10
C ARG A 198 1.97 11.09 -13.12
N LYS A 199 0.74 10.73 -12.67
CA LYS A 199 0.00 11.47 -11.64
C LYS A 199 0.87 11.61 -10.38
N LEU A 200 1.44 10.51 -9.86
CA LEU A 200 2.32 10.56 -8.70
C LEU A 200 3.62 11.35 -8.94
N ALA A 201 4.19 11.25 -10.13
CA ALA A 201 5.41 11.99 -10.49
C ALA A 201 5.20 13.51 -10.57
N SER A 202 3.96 14.00 -10.69
CA SER A 202 3.64 15.43 -10.66
C SER A 202 3.42 16.00 -9.25
N LEU A 203 3.39 15.13 -8.24
CA LEU A 203 3.16 15.54 -6.84
C LEU A 203 4.47 15.94 -6.15
N SER A 204 4.33 16.66 -5.04
CA SER A 204 5.46 17.07 -4.19
C SER A 204 5.39 16.34 -2.84
N PHE A 205 6.39 15.50 -2.58
CA PHE A 205 6.58 14.74 -1.34
C PHE A 205 8.07 14.51 -1.11
N ASP A 206 8.46 14.26 0.14
CA ASP A 206 9.87 14.14 0.51
C ASP A 206 10.31 12.68 0.60
N ALA A 207 9.43 11.80 1.11
CA ALA A 207 9.69 10.38 1.28
C ALA A 207 8.64 9.53 0.55
N ALA A 208 8.97 8.26 0.27
CA ALA A 208 8.03 7.30 -0.33
C ALA A 208 8.19 5.90 0.26
N GLY A 209 7.04 5.24 0.50
CA GLY A 209 6.91 3.82 0.82
C GLY A 209 6.28 3.08 -0.35
N PHE A 210 6.61 1.81 -0.50
CA PHE A 210 6.17 0.94 -1.60
C PHE A 210 5.62 -0.36 -1.03
N GLY A 211 4.65 -0.96 -1.70
CA GLY A 211 4.24 -2.32 -1.40
C GLY A 211 5.42 -3.29 -1.48
N HIS A 212 6.29 -3.11 -2.48
CA HIS A 212 7.47 -3.94 -2.67
C HIS A 212 8.76 -3.12 -2.82
N GLY A 213 9.79 -3.53 -2.09
CA GLY A 213 11.13 -2.93 -2.15
C GLY A 213 11.43 -1.97 -1.02
N LYS A 214 12.50 -1.19 -1.16
CA LYS A 214 13.01 -0.33 -0.09
C LYS A 214 12.30 1.03 -0.10
N PRO A 215 11.88 1.58 1.06
CA PRO A 215 11.39 2.94 1.14
C PRO A 215 12.50 3.96 0.80
N ILE A 216 12.10 5.13 0.31
CA ILE A 216 12.95 6.29 0.05
C ILE A 216 12.67 7.33 1.13
N ALA A 217 13.67 7.69 1.92
CA ALA A 217 13.49 8.58 3.06
C ALA A 217 13.65 10.07 2.75
N ARG A 218 14.18 10.44 1.56
CA ARG A 218 14.38 11.83 1.12
C ARG A 218 14.44 11.92 -0.39
N ASP A 219 14.12 13.10 -0.94
CA ASP A 219 14.19 13.39 -2.38
C ASP A 219 13.38 12.43 -3.26
N ALA A 220 12.31 11.85 -2.70
CA ALA A 220 11.53 10.84 -3.39
C ALA A 220 10.80 11.40 -4.62
N SER A 221 10.15 12.58 -4.51
CA SER A 221 9.43 13.18 -5.64
C SER A 221 10.37 13.51 -6.82
N ALA A 222 11.63 13.90 -6.58
CA ALA A 222 12.60 14.11 -7.64
C ALA A 222 12.90 12.81 -8.41
N GLN A 223 12.98 11.67 -7.71
CA GLN A 223 13.19 10.36 -8.35
C GLN A 223 11.98 9.92 -9.16
N PHE A 224 10.75 10.15 -8.66
CA PHE A 224 9.51 9.90 -9.40
C PHE A 224 9.42 10.78 -10.65
N HIS A 225 9.71 12.07 -10.51
CA HIS A 225 9.73 13.02 -11.63
C HIS A 225 10.76 12.61 -12.70
N TYR A 226 11.96 12.25 -12.29
CA TYR A 226 13.00 11.75 -13.22
C TYR A 226 12.53 10.50 -13.99
N LYS A 227 11.85 9.56 -13.29
CA LYS A 227 11.43 8.29 -13.88
C LYS A 227 10.20 8.42 -14.79
N TRP A 228 9.19 9.20 -14.41
CA TRP A 228 7.89 9.24 -15.09
C TRP A 228 7.38 10.64 -15.41
N GLY A 229 8.06 11.69 -14.94
CA GLY A 229 7.61 13.08 -15.15
C GLY A 229 7.95 13.64 -16.54
N GLN A 230 8.86 13.01 -17.28
CA GLN A 230 9.17 13.43 -18.64
C GLN A 230 8.05 12.99 -19.58
N LYS A 231 7.50 13.94 -20.37
CA LYS A 231 6.63 13.60 -21.50
C LYS A 231 7.46 12.69 -22.42
N LEU A 232 6.94 11.49 -22.73
CA LEU A 232 7.41 10.77 -23.89
C LEU A 232 7.34 11.77 -25.07
N ALA A 233 8.51 12.10 -25.65
CA ALA A 233 8.53 12.83 -26.92
C ALA A 233 7.68 12.01 -27.88
N ALA A 234 6.68 12.66 -28.44
CA ALA A 234 5.73 12.09 -29.39
C ALA A 234 6.45 11.67 -30.69
#